data_6934f543c34040d278d4b4cd7478594e
#
_entry.id   6934f543c34040d278d4b4cd7478594e
#
_cell.length_a   1.000
_cell.length_b   1.000
_cell.length_c   1.000
_cell.angle_alpha   90.00
_cell.angle_beta   90.00
_cell.angle_gamma   90.00
#
_symmetry.space_group_name_H-M   'P 1'
#
loop_
_entity.id
_entity.type
_entity.pdbx_description
1 polymer ?
#
loop_
_entity_poly.entity_id
_entity_poly.type
_entity_poly.pdbx_seq_one_letter_code
_entity_poly.pdbx_strand_id
1 'polypeptide(L)'
;MSDPLILGIESTCDETGVALVRGRELLADVTATSMDQYARFGGIIPEIASRAHLESFLPTLDAALDRAGVDLSEVDAVAVCAGPGLIGSLTVGISAAKALAASLDRPIYGVNHVIGHLAVDELVDGPLPERFIGLIVSGGHSNLLSIRDIATDVVELGGTLDDAAGEAFDKVGRLLGLPYPGGPHVDRISQEGDRTAIRFPRGLAAGKDKERHRYDFSFSGLKTAVARYVESLEDAGQEVPSADVCAAFSEAVNDSLTAKAVQACLDNDCDTLVVGGGYSANSRLRSLAAERCEAAGITLRLPPLRFCTDNGAQIAALGSAAVRADVAPSPMGFAPDSGMPLDVSIAH
;
A
#
# COMPACT_ATOMS: atom_id res chain seq x y z
N MET A 1 -0.27 5.31 -32.43
CA MET A 1 0.59 4.20 -31.93
C MET A 1 -0.30 3.34 -31.06
N SER A 2 -0.17 2.02 -31.07
CA SER A 2 -0.89 1.14 -30.13
C SER A 2 -0.41 1.43 -28.71
N ASP A 3 -1.31 1.26 -27.73
CA ASP A 3 -0.94 1.39 -26.31
C ASP A 3 0.15 0.37 -25.95
N PRO A 4 1.20 0.76 -25.19
CA PRO A 4 2.32 -0.12 -24.85
C PRO A 4 1.88 -1.26 -23.95
N LEU A 5 2.42 -2.47 -24.19
CA LEU A 5 2.25 -3.64 -23.33
C LEU A 5 3.37 -3.71 -22.29
N ILE A 6 2.99 -3.56 -21.03
CA ILE A 6 3.92 -3.53 -19.90
C ILE A 6 3.82 -4.81 -19.10
N LEU A 7 4.96 -5.45 -18.85
CA LEU A 7 5.12 -6.53 -17.89
C LEU A 7 5.52 -5.93 -16.53
N GLY A 8 4.67 -6.05 -15.52
CA GLY A 8 4.94 -5.60 -14.15
C GLY A 8 5.34 -6.75 -13.24
N ILE A 9 6.38 -6.54 -12.42
CA ILE A 9 6.93 -7.54 -11.49
C ILE A 9 6.99 -6.94 -10.08
N GLU A 10 6.26 -7.54 -9.15
CA GLU A 10 6.24 -7.22 -7.73
C GLU A 10 6.93 -8.32 -6.92
N SER A 11 7.82 -7.93 -5.98
CA SER A 11 8.53 -8.86 -5.11
C SER A 11 9.04 -8.22 -3.81
N THR A 12 8.30 -7.26 -3.24
CA THR A 12 8.79 -6.47 -2.09
C THR A 12 8.82 -7.22 -0.76
N CYS A 13 7.82 -8.04 -0.49
CA CYS A 13 7.60 -8.67 0.82
C CYS A 13 7.38 -10.17 0.73
N ASP A 14 6.13 -10.61 0.69
CA ASP A 14 5.73 -12.03 0.70
C ASP A 14 4.93 -12.45 -0.53
N GLU A 15 4.51 -11.50 -1.35
CA GLU A 15 3.83 -11.73 -2.63
C GLU A 15 4.81 -11.65 -3.80
N THR A 16 4.74 -12.65 -4.69
CA THR A 16 5.34 -12.61 -6.02
C THR A 16 4.24 -12.31 -7.02
N GLY A 17 4.19 -11.06 -7.49
CA GLY A 17 3.17 -10.60 -8.44
C GLY A 17 3.72 -10.41 -9.83
N VAL A 18 2.99 -10.88 -10.86
CA VAL A 18 3.27 -10.61 -12.26
C VAL A 18 1.99 -10.19 -12.95
N ALA A 19 2.02 -9.06 -13.65
CA ALA A 19 0.87 -8.57 -14.41
C ALA A 19 1.26 -8.06 -15.80
N LEU A 20 0.26 -8.04 -16.67
CA LEU A 20 0.35 -7.50 -18.03
C LEU A 20 -0.72 -6.43 -18.20
N VAL A 21 -0.27 -5.23 -18.53
CA VAL A 21 -1.12 -4.05 -18.74
C VAL A 21 -0.86 -3.47 -20.12
N ARG A 22 -1.92 -3.25 -20.91
CA ARG A 22 -1.86 -2.55 -22.21
C ARG A 22 -2.44 -1.15 -22.06
N GLY A 23 -1.56 -0.16 -22.03
CA GLY A 23 -1.98 1.21 -21.73
C GLY A 23 -2.60 1.33 -20.33
N ARG A 24 -3.93 1.32 -20.24
CA ARG A 24 -4.71 1.29 -18.98
C ARG A 24 -5.59 0.04 -18.84
N GLU A 25 -5.43 -0.92 -19.73
CA GLU A 25 -6.20 -2.16 -19.69
C GLU A 25 -5.39 -3.26 -19.00
N LEU A 26 -5.94 -3.81 -17.90
CA LEU A 26 -5.35 -4.97 -17.24
C LEU A 26 -5.71 -6.25 -17.99
N LEU A 27 -4.71 -6.90 -18.61
CA LEU A 27 -4.89 -8.16 -19.31
C LEU A 27 -4.80 -9.36 -18.37
N ALA A 28 -3.84 -9.33 -17.46
CA ALA A 28 -3.68 -10.37 -16.43
C ALA A 28 -2.98 -9.81 -15.20
N ASP A 29 -3.34 -10.36 -14.03
CA ASP A 29 -2.64 -10.18 -12.76
C ASP A 29 -2.64 -11.54 -12.04
N VAL A 30 -1.44 -12.02 -11.71
CA VAL A 30 -1.23 -13.30 -11.01
C VAL A 30 -0.30 -13.05 -9.85
N THR A 31 -0.74 -13.47 -8.67
CA THR A 31 0.03 -13.34 -7.43
C THR A 31 0.16 -14.69 -6.75
N ALA A 32 1.38 -15.05 -6.39
CA ALA A 32 1.70 -16.17 -5.52
C ALA A 32 2.14 -15.61 -4.15
N THR A 33 1.54 -16.11 -3.07
CA THR A 33 1.91 -15.70 -1.70
C THR A 33 2.71 -16.77 -0.99
N SER A 34 3.67 -16.35 -0.18
CA SER A 34 4.43 -17.22 0.72
C SER A 34 4.04 -17.04 2.20
N MET A 35 2.94 -16.32 2.48
CA MET A 35 2.50 -15.95 3.83
C MET A 35 2.37 -17.16 4.78
N ASP A 36 1.89 -18.32 4.29
CA ASP A 36 1.75 -19.53 5.10
C ASP A 36 3.08 -20.03 5.70
N GLN A 37 4.20 -19.71 5.05
CA GLN A 37 5.53 -20.07 5.52
C GLN A 37 5.98 -19.26 6.74
N TYR A 38 5.37 -18.08 6.96
CA TYR A 38 5.73 -17.16 8.03
C TYR A 38 4.76 -17.16 9.21
N ALA A 39 3.56 -17.71 9.06
CA ALA A 39 2.50 -17.68 10.08
C ALA A 39 3.00 -18.13 11.46
N ARG A 40 3.85 -19.18 11.50
CA ARG A 40 4.45 -19.71 12.74
C ARG A 40 5.50 -18.81 13.39
N PHE A 41 6.05 -17.84 12.65
CA PHE A 41 7.11 -16.95 13.14
C PHE A 41 6.56 -15.56 13.55
N GLY A 42 5.29 -15.28 13.24
CA GLY A 42 4.64 -14.00 13.57
C GLY A 42 5.16 -12.80 12.78
N GLY A 43 5.73 -13.02 11.58
CA GLY A 43 6.23 -11.99 10.68
C GLY A 43 7.11 -12.55 9.58
N ILE A 44 7.42 -11.74 8.58
CA ILE A 44 8.20 -12.12 7.40
C ILE A 44 9.66 -12.37 7.78
N ILE A 45 10.24 -13.48 7.27
CA ILE A 45 11.67 -13.78 7.39
C ILE A 45 12.33 -13.50 6.03
N PRO A 46 13.20 -12.46 5.92
CA PRO A 46 13.72 -12.00 4.64
C PRO A 46 14.39 -13.06 3.78
N GLU A 47 15.14 -14.00 4.39
CA GLU A 47 15.81 -15.07 3.66
C GLU A 47 14.81 -16.07 3.06
N ILE A 48 13.74 -16.41 3.80
CA ILE A 48 12.69 -17.30 3.30
C ILE A 48 11.92 -16.61 2.18
N ALA A 49 11.59 -15.33 2.33
CA ALA A 49 10.92 -14.53 1.31
C ALA A 49 11.70 -14.54 -0.01
N SER A 50 12.99 -14.23 0.03
CA SER A 50 13.84 -14.19 -1.16
C SER A 50 13.87 -15.54 -1.90
N ARG A 51 13.90 -16.67 -1.17
CA ARG A 51 13.84 -18.02 -1.77
C ARG A 51 12.46 -18.30 -2.38
N ALA A 52 11.39 -17.92 -1.69
CA ALA A 52 10.03 -18.10 -2.19
C ALA A 52 9.81 -17.35 -3.49
N HIS A 53 10.29 -16.09 -3.60
CA HIS A 53 10.24 -15.34 -4.86
C HIS A 53 10.96 -16.04 -6.00
N LEU A 54 12.17 -16.59 -5.73
CA LEU A 54 12.95 -17.28 -6.75
C LEU A 54 12.20 -18.52 -7.29
N GLU A 55 11.54 -19.27 -6.40
CA GLU A 55 10.78 -20.47 -6.78
C GLU A 55 9.44 -20.12 -7.49
N SER A 56 8.79 -19.04 -7.06
CA SER A 56 7.48 -18.67 -7.55
C SER A 56 7.49 -17.84 -8.83
N PHE A 57 8.58 -17.15 -9.16
CA PHE A 57 8.62 -16.17 -10.23
C PHE A 57 8.25 -16.75 -11.60
N LEU A 58 8.94 -17.81 -12.07
CA LEU A 58 8.69 -18.37 -13.40
C LEU A 58 7.27 -18.96 -13.53
N PRO A 59 6.76 -19.76 -12.57
CA PRO A 59 5.38 -20.23 -12.63
C PRO A 59 4.34 -19.08 -12.66
N THR A 60 4.61 -17.98 -11.94
CA THR A 60 3.72 -16.80 -11.92
C THR A 60 3.75 -16.06 -13.25
N LEU A 61 4.94 -15.91 -13.85
CA LEU A 61 5.12 -15.30 -15.17
C LEU A 61 4.40 -16.10 -16.26
N ASP A 62 4.63 -17.41 -16.32
CA ASP A 62 3.97 -18.29 -17.30
C ASP A 62 2.44 -18.20 -17.17
N ALA A 63 1.91 -18.27 -15.94
CA ALA A 63 0.49 -18.16 -15.70
C ALA A 63 -0.09 -16.77 -16.08
N ALA A 64 0.68 -15.70 -15.93
CA ALA A 64 0.26 -14.36 -16.34
C ALA A 64 0.20 -14.22 -17.87
N LEU A 65 1.21 -14.71 -18.59
CA LEU A 65 1.24 -14.74 -20.06
C LEU A 65 0.09 -15.58 -20.64
N ASP A 66 -0.10 -16.77 -20.14
CA ASP A 66 -1.19 -17.66 -20.55
C ASP A 66 -2.56 -17.02 -20.36
N ARG A 67 -2.77 -16.38 -19.18
CA ARG A 67 -4.02 -15.70 -18.84
C ARG A 67 -4.28 -14.47 -19.69
N ALA A 68 -3.22 -13.71 -20.02
CA ALA A 68 -3.31 -12.56 -20.91
C ALA A 68 -3.47 -12.96 -22.38
N GLY A 69 -3.09 -14.18 -22.75
CA GLY A 69 -3.09 -14.65 -24.13
C GLY A 69 -2.08 -13.92 -25.01
N VAL A 70 -0.93 -13.53 -24.45
CA VAL A 70 0.15 -12.80 -25.17
C VAL A 70 1.45 -13.57 -25.07
N ASP A 71 2.31 -13.42 -26.09
CA ASP A 71 3.67 -13.92 -26.08
C ASP A 71 4.61 -12.91 -25.38
N LEU A 72 5.62 -13.42 -24.69
CA LEU A 72 6.62 -12.58 -23.99
C LEU A 72 7.34 -11.61 -24.95
N SER A 73 7.49 -11.98 -26.23
CA SER A 73 8.09 -11.14 -27.28
C SER A 73 7.25 -9.90 -27.64
N GLU A 74 5.96 -9.88 -27.28
CA GLU A 74 5.06 -8.75 -27.50
C GLU A 74 5.22 -7.63 -26.47
N VAL A 75 5.93 -7.91 -25.36
CA VAL A 75 6.16 -6.93 -24.28
C VAL A 75 6.99 -5.75 -24.79
N ASP A 76 6.51 -4.53 -24.58
CA ASP A 76 7.18 -3.30 -25.01
C ASP A 76 8.12 -2.75 -23.94
N ALA A 77 7.83 -2.97 -22.65
CA ALA A 77 8.69 -2.57 -21.54
C ALA A 77 8.47 -3.46 -20.32
N VAL A 78 9.51 -3.58 -19.47
CA VAL A 78 9.46 -4.29 -18.20
C VAL A 78 9.46 -3.27 -17.06
N ALA A 79 8.47 -3.32 -16.18
CA ALA A 79 8.43 -2.57 -14.94
C ALA A 79 8.68 -3.52 -13.76
N VAL A 80 9.49 -3.10 -12.79
CA VAL A 80 9.79 -3.90 -11.61
C VAL A 80 9.86 -3.01 -10.38
N CYS A 81 9.38 -3.50 -9.24
CA CYS A 81 9.57 -2.79 -8.01
C CYS A 81 11.06 -2.60 -7.68
N ALA A 82 11.50 -1.33 -7.57
CA ALA A 82 12.85 -0.97 -7.18
C ALA A 82 12.97 -0.75 -5.66
N GLY A 83 11.87 -0.46 -5.01
CA GLY A 83 11.73 -0.17 -3.58
C GLY A 83 10.52 0.73 -3.28
N PRO A 84 10.30 1.05 -1.99
CA PRO A 84 10.95 0.44 -0.83
C PRO A 84 10.53 -1.02 -0.61
N GLY A 85 11.35 -1.80 0.13
CA GLY A 85 11.05 -3.20 0.43
C GLY A 85 12.25 -3.99 0.98
N LEU A 86 12.09 -5.29 1.13
CA LEU A 86 13.16 -6.16 1.60
C LEU A 86 14.24 -6.34 0.51
N ILE A 87 15.47 -5.94 0.79
CA ILE A 87 16.58 -5.93 -0.18
C ILE A 87 16.75 -7.27 -0.89
N GLY A 88 16.66 -8.39 -0.17
CA GLY A 88 16.81 -9.73 -0.75
C GLY A 88 15.68 -10.03 -1.75
N SER A 89 14.45 -9.73 -1.39
CA SER A 89 13.26 -9.93 -2.22
C SER A 89 13.29 -9.02 -3.46
N LEU A 90 13.55 -7.73 -3.28
CA LEU A 90 13.75 -6.77 -4.39
C LEU A 90 14.83 -7.22 -5.35
N THR A 91 15.96 -7.74 -4.83
CA THR A 91 17.09 -8.23 -5.66
C THR A 91 16.66 -9.36 -6.59
N VAL A 92 15.80 -10.27 -6.13
CA VAL A 92 15.28 -11.36 -6.97
C VAL A 92 14.45 -10.82 -8.12
N GLY A 93 13.45 -9.98 -7.84
CA GLY A 93 12.59 -9.39 -8.87
C GLY A 93 13.36 -8.53 -9.86
N ILE A 94 14.25 -7.64 -9.38
CA ILE A 94 15.08 -6.77 -10.22
C ILE A 94 16.03 -7.61 -11.12
N SER A 95 16.61 -8.67 -10.59
CA SER A 95 17.50 -9.53 -11.39
C SER A 95 16.73 -10.25 -12.50
N ALA A 96 15.55 -10.77 -12.19
CA ALA A 96 14.67 -11.39 -13.18
C ALA A 96 14.22 -10.38 -14.26
N ALA A 97 13.77 -9.19 -13.83
CA ALA A 97 13.36 -8.12 -14.74
C ALA A 97 14.47 -7.68 -15.68
N LYS A 98 15.70 -7.50 -15.16
CA LYS A 98 16.87 -7.15 -15.97
C LYS A 98 17.23 -8.24 -16.98
N ALA A 99 17.16 -9.51 -16.60
CA ALA A 99 17.40 -10.61 -17.52
C ALA A 99 16.36 -10.63 -18.64
N LEU A 100 15.09 -10.42 -18.33
CA LEU A 100 14.02 -10.33 -19.33
C LEU A 100 14.21 -9.13 -20.24
N ALA A 101 14.39 -7.93 -19.69
CA ALA A 101 14.59 -6.71 -20.47
C ALA A 101 15.78 -6.82 -21.44
N ALA A 102 16.91 -7.37 -20.96
CA ALA A 102 18.09 -7.60 -21.79
C ALA A 102 17.85 -8.66 -22.88
N SER A 103 17.14 -9.75 -22.56
CA SER A 103 16.87 -10.83 -23.55
C SER A 103 15.88 -10.38 -24.65
N LEU A 104 14.97 -9.49 -24.32
CA LEU A 104 13.95 -8.95 -25.22
C LEU A 104 14.40 -7.68 -25.97
N ASP A 105 15.54 -7.11 -25.58
CA ASP A 105 15.99 -5.78 -26.05
C ASP A 105 14.91 -4.71 -25.79
N ARG A 106 14.36 -4.68 -24.56
CA ARG A 106 13.30 -3.78 -24.14
C ARG A 106 13.74 -2.88 -22.98
N PRO A 107 13.20 -1.65 -22.88
CA PRO A 107 13.45 -0.77 -21.75
C PRO A 107 12.95 -1.35 -20.43
N ILE A 108 13.64 -1.00 -19.32
CA ILE A 108 13.26 -1.37 -17.97
C ILE A 108 12.95 -0.12 -17.14
N TYR A 109 11.93 -0.21 -16.29
CA TYR A 109 11.53 0.83 -15.35
C TYR A 109 11.54 0.25 -13.94
N GLY A 110 12.49 0.73 -13.11
CA GLY A 110 12.46 0.47 -11.66
C GLY A 110 11.47 1.40 -11.01
N VAL A 111 10.33 0.91 -10.57
CA VAL A 111 9.23 1.75 -10.07
C VAL A 111 9.11 1.68 -8.54
N ASN A 112 8.52 2.72 -7.96
CA ASN A 112 8.25 2.80 -6.52
C ASN A 112 7.04 1.95 -6.15
N HIS A 113 7.24 1.01 -5.22
CA HIS A 113 6.20 0.12 -4.71
C HIS A 113 4.99 0.88 -4.14
N VAL A 114 5.27 1.88 -3.30
CA VAL A 114 4.24 2.63 -2.56
C VAL A 114 3.39 3.49 -3.49
N ILE A 115 4.04 4.14 -4.46
CA ILE A 115 3.33 4.91 -5.49
C ILE A 115 2.49 3.99 -6.39
N GLY A 116 2.98 2.77 -6.65
CA GLY A 116 2.24 1.74 -7.40
C GLY A 116 0.84 1.49 -6.85
N HIS A 117 0.66 1.49 -5.53
CA HIS A 117 -0.65 1.33 -4.90
C HIS A 117 -1.68 2.42 -5.27
N LEU A 118 -1.24 3.60 -5.68
CA LEU A 118 -2.12 4.65 -6.23
C LEU A 118 -2.29 4.49 -7.74
N ALA A 119 -1.23 4.08 -8.44
CA ALA A 119 -1.26 3.93 -9.90
C ALA A 119 -2.25 2.86 -10.36
N VAL A 120 -2.45 1.79 -9.58
CA VAL A 120 -3.40 0.71 -9.93
C VAL A 120 -4.84 1.20 -10.08
N ASP A 121 -5.17 2.35 -9.51
CA ASP A 121 -6.48 2.96 -9.63
C ASP A 121 -6.85 3.32 -11.09
N GLU A 122 -5.86 3.66 -11.93
CA GLU A 122 -6.09 3.88 -13.38
C GLU A 122 -6.67 2.65 -14.10
N LEU A 123 -6.40 1.46 -13.59
CA LEU A 123 -6.90 0.19 -14.18
C LEU A 123 -8.34 -0.11 -13.77
N VAL A 124 -8.91 0.66 -12.84
CA VAL A 124 -10.24 0.45 -12.27
C VAL A 124 -11.19 1.59 -12.65
N ASP A 125 -10.81 2.81 -12.27
CA ASP A 125 -11.66 4.00 -12.37
C ASP A 125 -11.25 4.92 -13.54
N GLY A 126 -10.35 4.42 -14.42
CA GLY A 126 -9.86 5.16 -15.58
C GLY A 126 -8.79 6.19 -15.21
N PRO A 127 -8.47 7.14 -16.10
CA PRO A 127 -7.36 8.06 -15.90
C PRO A 127 -7.35 8.73 -14.53
N LEU A 128 -6.18 8.83 -13.92
CA LEU A 128 -6.00 9.64 -12.71
C LEU A 128 -6.28 11.12 -13.01
N PRO A 129 -6.86 11.88 -12.06
CA PRO A 129 -7.01 13.32 -12.20
C PRO A 129 -5.66 14.03 -12.37
N GLU A 130 -5.65 15.20 -13.02
CA GLU A 130 -4.44 16.03 -13.15
C GLU A 130 -3.85 16.47 -11.80
N ARG A 131 -4.70 16.52 -10.76
CA ARG A 131 -4.28 16.83 -9.38
C ARG A 131 -5.15 16.03 -8.42
N PHE A 132 -4.51 15.35 -7.48
CA PHE A 132 -5.21 14.63 -6.42
C PHE A 132 -4.35 14.46 -5.18
N ILE A 133 -5.00 14.15 -4.06
CA ILE A 133 -4.32 13.72 -2.84
C ILE A 133 -4.33 12.20 -2.80
N GLY A 134 -3.15 11.61 -2.60
CA GLY A 134 -2.98 10.19 -2.30
C GLY A 134 -2.90 9.95 -0.80
N LEU A 135 -3.70 9.02 -0.28
CA LEU A 135 -3.55 8.47 1.06
C LEU A 135 -3.03 7.05 0.93
N ILE A 136 -1.78 6.83 1.30
CA ILE A 136 -1.18 5.49 1.38
C ILE A 136 -1.29 4.99 2.80
N VAL A 137 -1.88 3.79 2.98
CA VAL A 137 -1.97 3.15 4.29
C VAL A 137 -1.71 1.65 4.16
N SER A 138 -0.63 1.18 4.80
CA SER A 138 -0.20 -0.22 4.78
C SER A 138 0.39 -0.65 6.13
N GLY A 139 1.01 -1.82 6.17
CA GLY A 139 1.79 -2.30 7.31
C GLY A 139 3.00 -1.42 7.63
N GLY A 140 3.64 -0.85 6.60
CA GLY A 140 4.86 -0.03 6.76
C GLY A 140 4.67 1.47 6.51
N HIS A 141 3.57 1.88 5.90
CA HIS A 141 3.37 3.26 5.46
C HIS A 141 2.03 3.83 5.93
N SER A 142 2.03 5.11 6.29
CA SER A 142 0.84 5.93 6.50
C SER A 142 1.21 7.36 6.10
N ASN A 143 1.00 7.69 4.81
CA ASN A 143 1.51 8.92 4.21
C ASN A 143 0.43 9.62 3.38
N LEU A 144 0.50 10.93 3.33
CA LEU A 144 -0.27 11.81 2.47
C LEU A 144 0.63 12.39 1.39
N LEU A 145 0.21 12.26 0.15
CA LEU A 145 0.95 12.72 -1.03
C LEU A 145 0.09 13.70 -1.82
N SER A 146 0.72 14.77 -2.34
CA SER A 146 0.13 15.63 -3.35
C SER A 146 0.70 15.23 -4.72
N ILE A 147 -0.17 14.89 -5.65
CA ILE A 147 0.24 14.34 -6.95
C ILE A 147 -0.36 15.17 -8.06
N ARG A 148 0.47 15.57 -9.03
CA ARG A 148 0.07 16.20 -10.29
C ARG A 148 0.31 15.28 -11.46
N ASP A 149 1.40 14.52 -11.42
CA ASP A 149 1.68 13.44 -12.34
C ASP A 149 2.31 12.29 -11.56
N ILE A 150 1.70 11.12 -11.64
CA ILE A 150 2.09 9.98 -10.81
C ILE A 150 3.48 9.43 -11.16
N ALA A 151 3.96 9.66 -12.39
CA ALA A 151 5.27 9.24 -12.84
C ALA A 151 6.38 10.26 -12.52
N THR A 152 6.05 11.56 -12.40
CA THR A 152 7.06 12.63 -12.42
C THR A 152 6.88 13.73 -11.36
N ASP A 153 5.67 13.93 -10.79
CA ASP A 153 5.39 15.04 -9.86
C ASP A 153 4.58 14.56 -8.66
N VAL A 154 5.30 13.96 -7.72
CA VAL A 154 4.79 13.44 -6.45
C VAL A 154 5.49 14.17 -5.32
N VAL A 155 4.74 14.74 -4.37
CA VAL A 155 5.26 15.44 -3.22
C VAL A 155 4.67 14.85 -1.95
N GLU A 156 5.52 14.41 -1.02
CA GLU A 156 5.08 13.98 0.30
C GLU A 156 4.67 15.20 1.14
N LEU A 157 3.42 15.21 1.61
CA LEU A 157 2.88 16.25 2.50
C LEU A 157 3.17 15.94 3.97
N GLY A 158 3.15 14.66 4.34
CA GLY A 158 3.41 14.16 5.67
C GLY A 158 3.19 12.66 5.77
N GLY A 159 3.67 12.10 6.87
CA GLY A 159 3.62 10.66 7.10
C GLY A 159 3.62 10.29 8.58
N THR A 160 3.66 9.00 8.88
CA THR A 160 3.75 8.58 10.27
C THR A 160 5.12 8.88 10.87
N LEU A 161 5.12 9.41 12.10
CA LEU A 161 6.33 9.69 12.88
C LEU A 161 6.80 8.48 13.71
N ASP A 162 5.98 7.44 13.77
CA ASP A 162 6.24 6.24 14.57
C ASP A 162 5.65 4.99 13.89
N ASP A 163 4.82 4.22 14.55
CA ASP A 163 4.16 3.04 13.95
C ASP A 163 3.26 3.45 12.76
N ALA A 164 3.26 2.68 11.68
CA ALA A 164 2.23 2.80 10.64
C ALA A 164 0.88 2.26 11.15
N ALA A 165 -0.22 2.65 10.48
CA ALA A 165 -1.56 2.23 10.90
C ALA A 165 -1.72 0.71 10.91
N GLY A 166 -1.29 0.01 9.85
CA GLY A 166 -1.35 -1.46 9.79
C GLY A 166 -0.48 -2.12 10.85
N GLU A 167 0.73 -1.62 11.10
CA GLU A 167 1.59 -2.09 12.18
C GLU A 167 0.95 -1.91 13.56
N ALA A 168 0.25 -0.77 13.78
CA ALA A 168 -0.48 -0.54 15.03
C ALA A 168 -1.62 -1.56 15.22
N PHE A 169 -2.31 -1.94 14.13
CA PHE A 169 -3.33 -2.99 14.15
C PHE A 169 -2.75 -4.37 14.48
N ASP A 170 -1.60 -4.72 13.91
CA ASP A 170 -0.93 -5.99 14.21
C ASP A 170 -0.47 -6.05 15.67
N LYS A 171 0.05 -4.94 16.21
CA LYS A 171 0.47 -4.84 17.61
C LYS A 171 -0.69 -4.94 18.59
N VAL A 172 -1.83 -4.29 18.28
CA VAL A 172 -3.05 -4.38 19.10
C VAL A 172 -3.68 -5.78 18.97
N GLY A 173 -3.70 -6.36 17.77
CA GLY A 173 -4.13 -7.73 17.56
C GLY A 173 -3.34 -8.71 18.43
N ARG A 174 -2.01 -8.60 18.44
CA ARG A 174 -1.14 -9.40 19.30
C ARG A 174 -1.42 -9.21 20.80
N LEU A 175 -1.64 -7.94 21.22
CA LEU A 175 -2.01 -7.62 22.61
C LEU A 175 -3.31 -8.33 23.03
N LEU A 176 -4.28 -8.45 22.14
CA LEU A 176 -5.55 -9.13 22.36
C LEU A 176 -5.51 -10.64 22.10
N GLY A 177 -4.31 -11.22 21.84
CA GLY A 177 -4.14 -12.66 21.59
C GLY A 177 -4.68 -13.11 20.22
N LEU A 178 -4.87 -12.20 19.25
CA LEU A 178 -5.37 -12.53 17.91
C LEU A 178 -4.26 -13.08 17.02
N PRO A 179 -4.60 -13.91 16.02
CA PRO A 179 -3.62 -14.43 15.05
C PRO A 179 -2.94 -13.33 14.22
N TYR A 180 -1.75 -13.64 13.68
CA TYR A 180 -1.09 -12.80 12.69
C TYR A 180 -1.53 -13.16 11.27
N PRO A 181 -1.75 -12.16 10.38
CA PRO A 181 -1.73 -10.71 10.61
C PRO A 181 -2.94 -10.24 11.43
N GLY A 182 -2.70 -9.31 12.38
CA GLY A 182 -3.73 -8.83 13.31
C GLY A 182 -4.79 -7.95 12.66
N GLY A 183 -4.42 -7.19 11.61
CA GLY A 183 -5.28 -6.22 10.94
C GLY A 183 -6.67 -6.75 10.56
N PRO A 184 -6.79 -7.82 9.77
CA PRO A 184 -8.08 -8.39 9.36
C PRO A 184 -8.92 -8.91 10.54
N HIS A 185 -8.27 -9.45 11.58
CA HIS A 185 -8.95 -9.95 12.79
C HIS A 185 -9.52 -8.81 13.63
N VAL A 186 -8.74 -7.74 13.85
CA VAL A 186 -9.18 -6.54 14.56
C VAL A 186 -10.33 -5.88 13.81
N ASP A 187 -10.23 -5.74 12.48
CA ASP A 187 -11.30 -5.15 11.65
C ASP A 187 -12.61 -5.95 11.77
N ARG A 188 -12.55 -7.29 11.65
CA ARG A 188 -13.72 -8.15 11.78
C ARG A 188 -14.37 -8.04 13.18
N ILE A 189 -13.58 -8.12 14.26
CA ILE A 189 -14.08 -8.05 15.63
C ILE A 189 -14.65 -6.66 15.94
N SER A 190 -14.05 -5.60 15.39
CA SER A 190 -14.49 -4.22 15.58
C SER A 190 -15.93 -3.95 15.10
N GLN A 191 -16.43 -4.77 14.17
CA GLN A 191 -17.78 -4.63 13.64
C GLN A 191 -18.87 -5.08 14.63
N GLU A 192 -18.50 -5.86 15.66
CA GLU A 192 -19.39 -6.36 16.70
C GLU A 192 -19.39 -5.44 17.94
N GLY A 193 -18.45 -4.48 18.04
CA GLY A 193 -18.27 -3.62 19.21
C GLY A 193 -18.84 -2.22 19.06
N ASP A 194 -18.98 -1.54 20.22
CA ASP A 194 -19.36 -0.13 20.28
C ASP A 194 -18.12 0.77 20.19
N ARG A 195 -17.98 1.48 19.07
CA ARG A 195 -16.88 2.43 18.79
C ARG A 195 -16.84 3.63 19.75
N THR A 196 -17.91 3.86 20.51
CA THR A 196 -18.04 4.96 21.46
C THR A 196 -17.83 4.55 22.91
N ALA A 197 -17.76 3.25 23.19
CA ALA A 197 -17.63 2.70 24.55
C ALA A 197 -16.33 3.15 25.25
N ILE A 198 -15.25 3.33 24.49
CA ILE A 198 -13.93 3.70 25.00
C ILE A 198 -13.40 4.90 24.21
N ARG A 199 -12.99 5.94 24.90
CA ARG A 199 -12.42 7.13 24.26
C ARG A 199 -10.90 7.07 24.22
N PHE A 200 -10.35 6.47 23.17
CA PHE A 200 -8.92 6.49 22.93
C PHE A 200 -8.43 7.81 22.34
N PRO A 201 -7.15 8.21 22.57
CA PRO A 201 -6.59 9.45 22.07
C PRO A 201 -6.40 9.40 20.55
N ARG A 202 -6.42 10.58 19.90
CA ARG A 202 -6.01 10.79 18.50
C ARG A 202 -4.65 11.50 18.52
N GLY A 203 -3.62 10.85 17.98
CA GLY A 203 -2.28 11.44 17.91
C GLY A 203 -2.26 12.72 17.07
N LEU A 204 -1.49 13.70 17.50
CA LEU A 204 -1.24 14.96 16.76
C LEU A 204 -2.52 15.74 16.36
N ALA A 205 -3.63 15.56 17.09
CA ALA A 205 -4.93 16.14 16.74
C ALA A 205 -5.26 17.43 17.50
N ALA A 206 -4.43 17.86 18.48
CA ALA A 206 -4.75 18.97 19.36
C ALA A 206 -3.57 19.91 19.62
N GLY A 207 -3.88 21.14 20.03
CA GLY A 207 -2.89 22.14 20.45
C GLY A 207 -1.91 22.53 19.33
N LYS A 208 -0.67 22.81 19.71
CA LYS A 208 0.41 23.22 18.78
C LYS A 208 0.80 22.09 17.81
N ASP A 209 0.61 20.85 18.20
CA ASP A 209 0.95 19.69 17.37
C ASP A 209 0.04 19.58 16.15
N LYS A 210 -1.22 20.01 16.26
CA LYS A 210 -2.16 20.00 15.15
C LYS A 210 -1.69 20.83 13.95
N GLU A 211 -1.08 22.01 14.21
CA GLU A 211 -0.58 22.88 13.14
C GLU A 211 0.79 22.43 12.64
N ARG A 212 1.70 22.06 13.56
CA ARG A 212 3.05 21.64 13.24
C ARG A 212 3.10 20.33 12.45
N HIS A 213 2.21 19.39 12.80
CA HIS A 213 2.10 18.07 12.23
C HIS A 213 0.76 17.91 11.49
N ARG A 214 0.45 18.91 10.65
CA ARG A 214 -0.86 19.03 9.98
C ARG A 214 -1.24 17.79 9.22
N TYR A 215 -0.27 17.16 8.56
CA TYR A 215 -0.45 15.97 7.73
C TYR A 215 0.27 14.73 8.27
N ASP A 216 1.02 14.86 9.38
CA ASP A 216 1.70 13.73 9.99
C ASP A 216 0.77 12.89 10.85
N PHE A 217 1.11 11.61 11.00
CA PHE A 217 0.39 10.66 11.83
C PHE A 217 1.26 10.18 13.00
N SER A 218 0.61 9.68 14.07
CA SER A 218 1.27 9.01 15.19
C SER A 218 0.29 8.04 15.84
N PHE A 219 0.69 6.78 15.96
CA PHE A 219 -0.14 5.70 16.50
C PHE A 219 0.48 5.02 17.72
N SER A 220 1.76 5.27 18.06
CA SER A 220 2.42 4.65 19.20
C SER A 220 1.78 5.03 20.56
N GLY A 221 1.35 6.29 20.71
CA GLY A 221 0.62 6.76 21.87
C GLY A 221 -0.75 6.11 22.03
N LEU A 222 -1.44 5.88 20.91
CA LEU A 222 -2.73 5.19 20.87
C LEU A 222 -2.57 3.72 21.29
N LYS A 223 -1.60 3.00 20.73
CA LYS A 223 -1.26 1.63 21.13
C LYS A 223 -0.98 1.52 22.63
N THR A 224 -0.21 2.46 23.18
CA THR A 224 0.10 2.51 24.62
C THR A 224 -1.16 2.72 25.46
N ALA A 225 -2.10 3.56 24.98
CA ALA A 225 -3.37 3.78 25.66
C ALA A 225 -4.24 2.49 25.70
N VAL A 226 -4.26 1.75 24.57
CA VAL A 226 -4.95 0.44 24.50
C VAL A 226 -4.32 -0.56 25.48
N ALA A 227 -2.98 -0.68 25.48
CA ALA A 227 -2.27 -1.60 26.38
C ALA A 227 -2.60 -1.31 27.86
N ARG A 228 -2.51 -0.04 28.26
CA ARG A 228 -2.84 0.36 29.65
C ARG A 228 -4.30 0.10 30.00
N TYR A 229 -5.23 0.25 29.07
CA TYR A 229 -6.63 -0.04 29.31
C TYR A 229 -6.85 -1.54 29.54
N VAL A 230 -6.27 -2.39 28.69
CA VAL A 230 -6.34 -3.86 28.82
C VAL A 230 -5.70 -4.30 30.16
N GLU A 231 -4.47 -3.87 30.44
CA GLU A 231 -3.77 -4.16 31.70
C GLU A 231 -4.60 -3.77 32.93
N SER A 232 -5.27 -2.59 32.91
CA SER A 232 -6.08 -2.12 34.02
C SER A 232 -7.30 -3.01 34.31
N LEU A 233 -7.89 -3.63 33.28
CA LEU A 233 -8.99 -4.57 33.42
C LEU A 233 -8.50 -5.94 33.95
N GLU A 234 -7.38 -6.43 33.40
CA GLU A 234 -6.75 -7.69 33.83
C GLU A 234 -6.35 -7.62 35.32
N ASP A 235 -5.71 -6.52 35.74
CA ASP A 235 -5.33 -6.26 37.12
C ASP A 235 -6.56 -6.20 38.07
N ALA A 236 -7.70 -5.72 37.56
CA ALA A 236 -8.97 -5.70 38.28
C ALA A 236 -9.73 -7.04 38.23
N GLY A 237 -9.20 -8.06 37.55
CA GLY A 237 -9.86 -9.34 37.34
C GLY A 237 -11.13 -9.25 36.50
N GLN A 238 -11.22 -8.23 35.65
CA GLN A 238 -12.34 -8.01 34.72
C GLN A 238 -12.06 -8.59 33.36
N GLU A 239 -13.11 -9.02 32.66
CA GLU A 239 -13.01 -9.47 31.28
C GLU A 239 -12.74 -8.30 30.36
N VAL A 240 -11.80 -8.48 29.41
CA VAL A 240 -11.49 -7.47 28.38
C VAL A 240 -12.60 -7.49 27.32
N PRO A 241 -13.34 -6.38 27.12
CA PRO A 241 -14.39 -6.30 26.09
C PRO A 241 -13.72 -6.13 24.70
N SER A 242 -13.16 -7.21 24.17
CA SER A 242 -12.31 -7.19 22.97
C SER A 242 -12.99 -6.55 21.75
N ALA A 243 -14.31 -6.73 21.60
CA ALA A 243 -15.05 -6.12 20.50
C ALA A 243 -15.08 -4.58 20.61
N ASP A 244 -15.36 -4.05 21.80
CA ASP A 244 -15.39 -2.60 22.04
C ASP A 244 -13.99 -2.00 21.96
N VAL A 245 -12.98 -2.70 22.46
CA VAL A 245 -11.57 -2.28 22.35
C VAL A 245 -11.17 -2.18 20.88
N CYS A 246 -11.45 -3.21 20.08
CA CYS A 246 -11.18 -3.20 18.64
C CYS A 246 -11.95 -2.09 17.91
N ALA A 247 -13.23 -1.90 18.23
CA ALA A 247 -14.08 -0.88 17.61
C ALA A 247 -13.59 0.54 17.93
N ALA A 248 -13.33 0.85 19.19
CA ALA A 248 -12.86 2.16 19.63
C ALA A 248 -11.41 2.47 19.12
N PHE A 249 -10.54 1.46 19.07
CA PHE A 249 -9.20 1.57 18.51
C PHE A 249 -9.27 1.84 16.99
N SER A 250 -10.05 1.03 16.25
CA SER A 250 -10.26 1.21 14.81
C SER A 250 -10.81 2.59 14.50
N GLU A 251 -11.81 3.06 15.28
CA GLU A 251 -12.35 4.42 15.15
C GLU A 251 -11.27 5.48 15.34
N ALA A 252 -10.40 5.34 16.34
CA ALA A 252 -9.37 6.33 16.62
C ALA A 252 -8.33 6.45 15.50
N VAL A 253 -7.91 5.33 14.91
CA VAL A 253 -6.98 5.31 13.77
C VAL A 253 -7.62 5.93 12.54
N ASN A 254 -8.82 5.45 12.16
CA ASN A 254 -9.49 5.87 10.93
C ASN A 254 -9.98 7.31 10.99
N ASP A 255 -10.36 7.78 12.18
CA ASP A 255 -10.67 9.20 12.43
C ASP A 255 -9.47 10.10 12.11
N SER A 256 -8.27 9.73 12.58
CA SER A 256 -7.04 10.49 12.31
C SER A 256 -6.65 10.46 10.84
N LEU A 257 -6.70 9.29 10.19
CA LEU A 257 -6.36 9.13 8.76
C LEU A 257 -7.28 9.96 7.87
N THR A 258 -8.58 9.77 8.02
CA THR A 258 -9.55 10.39 7.11
C THR A 258 -9.73 11.89 7.35
N ALA A 259 -9.61 12.36 8.60
CA ALA A 259 -9.69 13.80 8.89
C ALA A 259 -8.53 14.56 8.23
N LYS A 260 -7.30 14.02 8.32
CA LYS A 260 -6.13 14.66 7.72
C LYS A 260 -6.11 14.52 6.20
N ALA A 261 -6.62 13.42 5.64
CA ALA A 261 -6.73 13.24 4.20
C ALA A 261 -7.70 14.26 3.58
N VAL A 262 -8.89 14.43 4.16
CA VAL A 262 -9.85 15.46 3.73
C VAL A 262 -9.27 16.85 3.90
N GLN A 263 -8.58 17.12 5.03
CA GLN A 263 -7.93 18.41 5.25
C GLN A 263 -6.86 18.69 4.18
N ALA A 264 -6.07 17.66 3.79
CA ALA A 264 -5.07 17.80 2.73
C ALA A 264 -5.71 18.14 1.37
N CYS A 265 -6.86 17.53 1.03
CA CYS A 265 -7.60 17.88 -0.18
C CYS A 265 -8.03 19.36 -0.15
N LEU A 266 -8.67 19.80 0.94
CA LEU A 266 -9.14 21.18 1.08
C LEU A 266 -8.01 22.22 1.04
N ASP A 267 -6.88 21.93 1.71
CA ASP A 267 -5.75 22.86 1.77
C ASP A 267 -4.97 22.97 0.45
N ASN A 268 -5.07 21.98 -0.41
CA ASN A 268 -4.38 21.94 -1.69
C ASN A 268 -5.31 22.16 -2.89
N ASP A 269 -6.55 22.58 -2.67
CA ASP A 269 -7.58 22.78 -3.70
C ASP A 269 -7.71 21.54 -4.62
N CYS A 270 -7.67 20.34 -4.03
CA CYS A 270 -7.89 19.08 -4.72
C CYS A 270 -9.29 18.54 -4.42
N ASP A 271 -10.00 18.17 -5.47
CA ASP A 271 -11.35 17.60 -5.40
C ASP A 271 -11.40 16.09 -5.38
N THR A 272 -10.23 15.42 -5.39
CA THR A 272 -10.14 13.97 -5.45
C THR A 272 -9.15 13.43 -4.42
N LEU A 273 -9.60 12.41 -3.67
CA LEU A 273 -8.80 11.59 -2.77
C LEU A 273 -8.69 10.18 -3.33
N VAL A 274 -7.46 9.73 -3.62
CA VAL A 274 -7.17 8.35 -4.01
C VAL A 274 -6.52 7.64 -2.82
N VAL A 275 -7.03 6.47 -2.44
CA VAL A 275 -6.51 5.70 -1.31
C VAL A 275 -5.85 4.42 -1.83
N GLY A 276 -4.68 4.06 -1.27
CA GLY A 276 -3.94 2.85 -1.65
C GLY A 276 -3.29 2.16 -0.46
N GLY A 277 -2.76 0.95 -0.71
CA GLY A 277 -2.08 0.12 0.27
C GLY A 277 -2.98 -0.87 0.99
N GLY A 278 -2.37 -1.92 1.61
CA GLY A 278 -3.07 -3.06 2.18
C GLY A 278 -4.15 -2.71 3.21
N TYR A 279 -3.90 -1.67 4.01
CA TYR A 279 -4.86 -1.23 5.01
C TYR A 279 -6.12 -0.56 4.39
N SER A 280 -6.10 -0.18 3.12
CA SER A 280 -7.28 0.36 2.41
C SER A 280 -8.44 -0.64 2.32
N ALA A 281 -8.20 -1.92 2.65
CA ALA A 281 -9.24 -2.94 2.80
C ALA A 281 -10.07 -2.78 4.09
N ASN A 282 -9.59 -2.01 5.09
CA ASN A 282 -10.26 -1.84 6.37
C ASN A 282 -11.66 -1.25 6.21
N SER A 283 -12.66 -1.91 6.79
CA SER A 283 -14.07 -1.57 6.61
C SER A 283 -14.42 -0.18 7.16
N ARG A 284 -13.82 0.20 8.31
CA ARG A 284 -14.09 1.50 8.93
C ARG A 284 -13.38 2.63 8.18
N LEU A 285 -12.17 2.41 7.67
CA LEU A 285 -11.51 3.39 6.80
C LEU A 285 -12.39 3.73 5.60
N ARG A 286 -12.87 2.70 4.91
CA ARG A 286 -13.71 2.87 3.70
C ARG A 286 -15.00 3.63 3.99
N SER A 287 -15.73 3.23 5.05
CA SER A 287 -16.99 3.91 5.39
C SER A 287 -16.79 5.35 5.83
N LEU A 288 -15.80 5.62 6.70
CA LEU A 288 -15.54 6.96 7.21
C LEU A 288 -14.95 7.90 6.16
N ALA A 289 -14.10 7.38 5.27
CA ALA A 289 -13.60 8.14 4.12
C ALA A 289 -14.76 8.55 3.19
N ALA A 290 -15.67 7.61 2.89
CA ALA A 290 -16.84 7.91 2.05
C ALA A 290 -17.74 9.00 2.69
N GLU A 291 -18.10 8.84 3.98
CA GLU A 291 -18.89 9.81 4.74
C GLU A 291 -18.27 11.22 4.70
N ARG A 292 -16.94 11.31 4.91
CA ARG A 292 -16.24 12.60 5.00
C ARG A 292 -15.99 13.25 3.65
N CYS A 293 -15.65 12.47 2.65
CA CYS A 293 -15.46 12.97 1.29
C CYS A 293 -16.78 13.47 0.72
N GLU A 294 -17.87 12.74 0.90
CA GLU A 294 -19.21 13.19 0.50
C GLU A 294 -19.60 14.53 1.16
N ALA A 295 -19.41 14.63 2.49
CA ALA A 295 -19.69 15.84 3.24
C ALA A 295 -18.83 17.04 2.80
N ALA A 296 -17.62 16.81 2.29
CA ALA A 296 -16.70 17.85 1.82
C ALA A 296 -16.78 18.11 0.31
N GLY A 297 -17.60 17.37 -0.44
CA GLY A 297 -17.68 17.48 -1.90
C GLY A 297 -16.44 16.96 -2.62
N ILE A 298 -15.72 16.00 -2.01
CA ILE A 298 -14.50 15.38 -2.54
C ILE A 298 -14.85 14.04 -3.18
N THR A 299 -14.35 13.80 -4.39
CA THR A 299 -14.44 12.50 -5.06
C THR A 299 -13.50 11.51 -4.37
N LEU A 300 -14.04 10.40 -3.87
CA LEU A 300 -13.24 9.32 -3.27
C LEU A 300 -13.04 8.20 -4.28
N ARG A 301 -11.78 7.79 -4.50
CA ARG A 301 -11.41 6.62 -5.30
C ARG A 301 -10.73 5.59 -4.37
N LEU A 302 -11.34 4.41 -4.28
CA LEU A 302 -10.91 3.31 -3.41
C LEU A 302 -10.66 2.06 -4.25
N PRO A 303 -9.51 1.40 -4.12
CA PRO A 303 -9.24 0.20 -4.89
C PRO A 303 -10.22 -0.92 -4.52
N PRO A 304 -10.65 -1.77 -5.47
CA PRO A 304 -11.27 -3.05 -5.17
C PRO A 304 -10.36 -3.88 -4.24
N LEU A 305 -10.96 -4.71 -3.37
CA LEU A 305 -10.21 -5.46 -2.34
C LEU A 305 -9.04 -6.28 -2.91
N ARG A 306 -9.18 -6.80 -4.14
CA ARG A 306 -8.13 -7.57 -4.83
C ARG A 306 -6.85 -6.77 -5.11
N PHE A 307 -6.91 -5.45 -5.14
CA PHE A 307 -5.77 -4.56 -5.38
C PHE A 307 -5.28 -3.83 -4.12
N CYS A 308 -5.82 -4.16 -2.96
CA CYS A 308 -5.32 -3.60 -1.71
C CYS A 308 -3.99 -4.23 -1.29
N THR A 309 -3.82 -5.54 -1.48
CA THR A 309 -2.55 -6.25 -1.22
C THR A 309 -1.57 -6.08 -2.37
N ASP A 310 -0.29 -6.42 -2.13
CA ASP A 310 0.77 -6.34 -3.12
C ASP A 310 0.46 -7.23 -4.33
N ASN A 311 0.62 -6.66 -5.53
CA ASN A 311 0.25 -7.32 -6.79
C ASN A 311 1.08 -6.78 -7.96
N GLY A 312 1.15 -7.54 -9.06
CA GLY A 312 1.87 -7.14 -10.27
C GLY A 312 1.21 -5.95 -10.99
N ALA A 313 -0.11 -5.81 -10.87
CA ALA A 313 -0.87 -4.77 -11.57
C ALA A 313 -0.48 -3.36 -11.13
N GLN A 314 -0.18 -3.13 -9.84
CA GLN A 314 0.27 -1.83 -9.34
C GLN A 314 1.61 -1.40 -9.95
N ILE A 315 2.53 -2.35 -10.17
CA ILE A 315 3.83 -2.11 -10.77
C ILE A 315 3.71 -1.88 -12.28
N ALA A 316 2.91 -2.70 -12.95
CA ALA A 316 2.61 -2.53 -14.37
C ALA A 316 1.90 -1.19 -14.67
N ALA A 317 0.96 -0.76 -13.81
CA ALA A 317 0.25 0.50 -13.94
C ALA A 317 1.20 1.71 -13.85
N LEU A 318 2.09 1.74 -12.84
CA LEU A 318 3.06 2.82 -12.69
C LEU A 318 4.09 2.81 -13.83
N GLY A 319 4.56 1.63 -14.26
CA GLY A 319 5.40 1.49 -15.44
C GLY A 319 4.72 1.98 -16.70
N SER A 320 3.44 1.66 -16.89
CA SER A 320 2.65 2.15 -18.02
C SER A 320 2.46 3.68 -17.98
N ALA A 321 2.23 4.25 -16.80
CA ALA A 321 2.17 5.70 -16.63
C ALA A 321 3.50 6.36 -17.02
N ALA A 322 4.64 5.80 -16.61
CA ALA A 322 5.97 6.31 -16.95
C ALA A 322 6.24 6.26 -18.46
N VAL A 323 5.90 5.16 -19.13
CA VAL A 323 6.07 5.04 -20.59
C VAL A 323 5.17 6.04 -21.32
N ARG A 324 3.93 6.22 -20.90
CA ARG A 324 2.98 7.17 -21.51
C ARG A 324 3.37 8.65 -21.28
N ALA A 325 4.07 8.92 -20.18
CA ALA A 325 4.62 10.24 -19.85
C ALA A 325 6.00 10.49 -20.48
N ASP A 326 6.49 9.57 -21.32
CA ASP A 326 7.81 9.65 -21.99
C ASP A 326 8.98 9.80 -20.99
N VAL A 327 8.83 9.18 -19.80
CA VAL A 327 9.90 9.13 -18.80
C VAL A 327 11.04 8.25 -19.31
N ALA A 328 12.28 8.71 -19.12
CA ALA A 328 13.45 7.92 -19.51
C ALA A 328 13.49 6.58 -18.72
N PRO A 329 13.80 5.46 -19.40
CA PRO A 329 13.93 4.18 -18.73
C PRO A 329 15.06 4.21 -17.69
N SER A 330 14.93 3.36 -16.67
CA SER A 330 15.97 3.18 -15.67
C SER A 330 17.23 2.59 -16.28
N PRO A 331 18.43 3.02 -15.86
CA PRO A 331 19.68 2.42 -16.34
C PRO A 331 19.78 0.97 -15.86
N MET A 332 20.34 0.07 -16.68
CA MET A 332 20.51 -1.35 -16.27
C MET A 332 21.34 -1.53 -14.98
N GLY A 333 22.04 -0.49 -14.55
CA GLY A 333 22.84 -0.48 -13.32
C GLY A 333 22.08 -0.11 -12.04
N PHE A 334 20.79 0.27 -12.10
CA PHE A 334 20.05 0.62 -10.88
C PHE A 334 20.03 -0.54 -9.88
N ALA A 335 19.99 -0.21 -8.59
CA ALA A 335 20.01 -1.16 -7.49
C ALA A 335 18.69 -1.16 -6.70
N PRO A 336 18.38 -2.24 -5.96
CA PRO A 336 17.28 -2.21 -5.02
C PRO A 336 17.51 -1.16 -3.93
N ASP A 337 16.47 -0.41 -3.58
CA ASP A 337 16.51 0.60 -2.53
C ASP A 337 15.43 0.32 -1.48
N SER A 338 15.85 -0.19 -0.30
CA SER A 338 14.91 -0.47 0.81
C SER A 338 14.25 0.75 1.41
N GLY A 339 14.81 1.94 1.17
CA GLY A 339 14.32 3.22 1.67
C GLY A 339 13.95 4.19 0.55
N MET A 340 13.59 3.69 -0.64
CA MET A 340 13.25 4.54 -1.78
C MET A 340 12.25 5.63 -1.39
N PRO A 341 12.59 6.91 -1.57
CA PRO A 341 11.74 8.02 -1.16
C PRO A 341 10.40 8.05 -1.89
N LEU A 342 9.35 8.57 -1.24
CA LEU A 342 8.00 8.63 -1.80
C LEU A 342 7.81 9.72 -2.88
N ASP A 343 8.76 10.62 -3.03
CA ASP A 343 8.80 11.62 -4.11
C ASP A 343 9.58 11.14 -5.35
N VAL A 344 10.03 9.89 -5.35
CA VAL A 344 10.73 9.25 -6.47
C VAL A 344 9.87 8.11 -6.99
N SER A 345 9.19 8.31 -8.12
CA SER A 345 8.35 7.29 -8.75
C SER A 345 9.16 6.27 -9.56
N ILE A 346 10.23 6.71 -10.23
CA ILE A 346 11.08 5.89 -11.10
C ILE A 346 12.54 5.97 -10.63
N ALA A 347 13.20 4.85 -10.49
CA ALA A 347 14.62 4.76 -10.13
C ALA A 347 15.53 5.13 -11.32
N HIS A 348 16.53 5.95 -11.07
CA HIS A 348 17.50 6.43 -12.06
C HIS A 348 18.93 6.04 -11.73
#